data_fac669b85908b5481d3c7eb5f1b8de42
#
_entry.id   fac669b85908b5481d3c7eb5f1b8de42
#
_cell.length_a   1.000
_cell.length_b   1.000
_cell.length_c   1.000
_cell.angle_alpha   90.00
_cell.angle_beta   90.00
_cell.angle_gamma   90.00
#
_symmetry.space_group_name_H-M   'P 1'
#
loop_
_entity.id
_entity.type
_entity.pdbx_description
1 polymer ?
#
loop_
_entity_poly.entity_id
_entity_poly.type
_entity_poly.pdbx_seq_one_letter_code
_entity_poly.pdbx_strand_id
1 'polypeptide(L)'
;MNPIPNTDLSVSPITLGTMTYGNPVAFDDAVDLTRYALAQGINMIDTANMYEGYDRVPGSAGGVAERIIGRAIQGLDRRGVLIATKLGMKVGDSPEDAGTSASAVHTQLSRSLERLGTDYVDLYYLHCPDPSVPLEETLRAIDEELRRGRVRYYGVSNYSAGQLATLLAAADQNGLPRPVACQPPLSLLKQEALEELLPLCRRENIAVIPYQIYQGGLLTGKYRRGEAMPAGSRGAEMPGWLMARDDALYDKLEEIQRQADARGMSMSHYALRWALEQPTVVSAIVGVKRREQIDSALAALA
;
A
#
# COMPACT_ATOMS: atom_id res chain seq x y z
N MET A 1 -5.25 -8.90 15.35
CA MET A 1 -4.11 -7.98 15.16
C MET A 1 -2.84 -8.77 15.00
N ASN A 2 -2.02 -8.45 13.99
CA ASN A 2 -0.78 -9.14 13.66
C ASN A 2 0.41 -8.21 13.99
N PRO A 3 1.42 -8.66 14.73
CA PRO A 3 2.58 -7.84 15.05
C PRO A 3 3.42 -7.58 13.81
N ILE A 4 3.95 -6.37 13.68
CA ILE A 4 5.03 -6.06 12.74
C ILE A 4 6.35 -6.36 13.47
N PRO A 5 7.17 -7.29 12.96
CA PRO A 5 8.41 -7.69 13.62
C PRO A 5 9.33 -6.50 13.91
N ASN A 6 10.08 -6.57 15.01
CA ASN A 6 11.04 -5.55 15.47
C ASN A 6 10.40 -4.17 15.75
N THR A 7 9.09 -4.13 16.04
CA THR A 7 8.35 -2.92 16.37
C THR A 7 7.37 -3.17 17.52
N ASP A 8 6.79 -2.10 18.04
CA ASP A 8 5.64 -2.13 18.96
C ASP A 8 4.29 -2.01 18.22
N LEU A 9 4.30 -2.12 16.87
CA LEU A 9 3.10 -2.01 16.05
C LEU A 9 2.38 -3.35 15.89
N SER A 10 1.05 -3.31 16.01
CA SER A 10 0.16 -4.41 15.65
C SER A 10 -0.88 -3.92 14.66
N VAL A 11 -0.99 -4.59 13.52
CA VAL A 11 -1.84 -4.20 12.39
C VAL A 11 -3.01 -5.16 12.22
N SER A 12 -4.17 -4.64 11.82
CA SER A 12 -5.32 -5.48 11.39
C SER A 12 -4.96 -6.28 10.15
N PRO A 13 -5.56 -7.47 9.92
CA PRO A 13 -5.29 -8.27 8.72
C PRO A 13 -5.54 -7.52 7.41
N ILE A 14 -6.37 -6.48 7.46
CA ILE A 14 -6.65 -5.58 6.34
C ILE A 14 -6.09 -4.19 6.66
N THR A 15 -5.39 -3.60 5.70
CA THR A 15 -4.97 -2.20 5.68
C THR A 15 -5.81 -1.45 4.65
N LEU A 16 -6.34 -0.29 5.02
CA LEU A 16 -7.12 0.56 4.12
C LEU A 16 -6.22 1.25 3.11
N GLY A 17 -6.35 0.89 1.82
CA GLY A 17 -5.64 1.54 0.72
C GLY A 17 -6.41 2.74 0.16
N THR A 18 -5.75 3.88 -0.02
CA THR A 18 -6.39 5.17 -0.34
C THR A 18 -6.06 5.73 -1.72
N MET A 19 -5.49 4.92 -2.63
CA MET A 19 -5.09 5.38 -3.95
C MET A 19 -6.25 5.96 -4.81
N THR A 20 -7.51 5.57 -4.52
CA THR A 20 -8.70 6.05 -5.23
C THR A 20 -9.35 7.28 -4.60
N TYR A 21 -8.76 7.86 -3.57
CA TYR A 21 -9.28 9.03 -2.87
C TYR A 21 -9.02 10.31 -3.67
N GLY A 22 -10.04 11.16 -3.75
CA GLY A 22 -10.10 12.33 -4.62
C GLY A 22 -10.90 12.05 -5.90
N ASN A 23 -10.57 10.97 -6.62
CA ASN A 23 -11.29 10.47 -7.79
C ASN A 23 -11.03 8.96 -7.97
N PRO A 24 -12.05 8.09 -8.04
CA PRO A 24 -13.48 8.37 -8.12
C PRO A 24 -14.19 8.52 -6.76
N VAL A 25 -13.47 8.39 -5.62
CA VAL A 25 -14.08 8.57 -4.29
C VAL A 25 -13.94 10.05 -3.90
N ALA A 26 -15.05 10.79 -3.91
CA ALA A 26 -15.07 12.20 -3.56
C ALA A 26 -14.56 12.46 -2.13
N PHE A 27 -14.14 13.69 -1.85
CA PHE A 27 -13.46 14.05 -0.60
C PHE A 27 -14.26 13.62 0.64
N ASP A 28 -15.52 14.05 0.75
CA ASP A 28 -16.34 13.78 1.93
C ASP A 28 -16.71 12.29 2.05
N ASP A 29 -17.00 11.62 0.93
CA ASP A 29 -17.24 10.17 0.90
C ASP A 29 -16.01 9.40 1.36
N ALA A 30 -14.80 9.84 0.98
CA ALA A 30 -13.55 9.21 1.39
C ALA A 30 -13.25 9.42 2.88
N VAL A 31 -13.59 10.60 3.44
CA VAL A 31 -13.53 10.86 4.89
C VAL A 31 -14.44 9.90 5.64
N ASP A 32 -15.70 9.77 5.20
CA ASP A 32 -16.68 8.88 5.83
C ASP A 32 -16.29 7.40 5.70
N LEU A 33 -15.75 7.02 4.54
CA LEU A 33 -15.26 5.66 4.29
C LEU A 33 -14.08 5.30 5.19
N THR A 34 -13.16 6.25 5.40
CA THR A 34 -12.02 6.08 6.31
C THR A 34 -12.49 5.90 7.75
N ARG A 35 -13.39 6.77 8.23
CA ARG A 35 -13.97 6.66 9.57
C ARG A 35 -14.74 5.35 9.77
N TYR A 36 -15.48 4.94 8.75
CA TYR A 36 -16.17 3.65 8.76
C TYR A 36 -15.19 2.49 8.89
N ALA A 37 -14.12 2.45 8.10
CA ALA A 37 -13.10 1.40 8.18
C ALA A 37 -12.46 1.32 9.58
N LEU A 38 -12.10 2.47 10.16
CA LEU A 38 -11.57 2.53 11.53
C LEU A 38 -12.56 2.00 12.57
N ALA A 39 -13.85 2.35 12.44
CA ALA A 39 -14.91 1.86 13.33
C ALA A 39 -15.14 0.34 13.21
N GLN A 40 -14.82 -0.26 12.06
CA GLN A 40 -14.85 -1.72 11.85
C GLN A 40 -13.58 -2.43 12.33
N GLY A 41 -12.63 -1.72 12.95
CA GLY A 41 -11.40 -2.31 13.52
C GLY A 41 -10.23 -2.42 12.55
N ILE A 42 -10.31 -1.84 11.35
CA ILE A 42 -9.15 -1.63 10.48
C ILE A 42 -8.35 -0.47 11.07
N ASN A 43 -7.16 -0.76 11.61
CA ASN A 43 -6.40 0.24 12.35
C ASN A 43 -5.25 0.87 11.55
N MET A 44 -4.96 0.38 10.33
CA MET A 44 -3.90 0.92 9.49
C MET A 44 -4.45 1.50 8.18
N ILE A 45 -3.99 2.70 7.86
CA ILE A 45 -4.30 3.41 6.61
C ILE A 45 -3.02 3.54 5.80
N ASP A 46 -3.05 3.08 4.55
CA ASP A 46 -1.95 3.22 3.59
C ASP A 46 -2.27 4.31 2.57
N THR A 47 -1.43 5.34 2.53
CA THR A 47 -1.49 6.44 1.58
C THR A 47 -0.12 6.70 0.94
N ALA A 48 0.01 7.75 0.14
CA ALA A 48 1.25 8.27 -0.39
C ALA A 48 1.12 9.76 -0.73
N ASN A 49 2.25 10.46 -0.72
CA ASN A 49 2.31 11.86 -1.11
C ASN A 49 1.79 12.13 -2.53
N MET A 50 1.85 11.13 -3.42
CA MET A 50 1.42 11.24 -4.81
C MET A 50 -0.05 10.88 -5.06
N TYR A 51 -0.82 10.40 -4.07
CA TYR A 51 -2.16 9.89 -4.32
C TYR A 51 -3.19 11.01 -4.50
N GLU A 52 -3.79 11.04 -5.69
CA GLU A 52 -4.84 11.97 -6.14
C GLU A 52 -5.99 11.24 -6.85
N GLY A 53 -6.10 9.93 -6.61
CA GLY A 53 -7.05 9.11 -7.34
C GLY A 53 -6.68 8.99 -8.82
N TYR A 54 -7.70 8.96 -9.67
CA TYR A 54 -7.55 8.82 -11.13
C TYR A 54 -7.10 10.10 -11.84
N ASP A 55 -7.12 11.25 -11.14
CA ASP A 55 -6.65 12.52 -11.69
C ASP A 55 -5.12 12.66 -11.68
N ARG A 56 -4.44 11.66 -11.12
CA ARG A 56 -2.98 11.64 -11.02
C ARG A 56 -2.31 11.75 -12.39
N VAL A 57 -1.56 12.81 -12.57
CA VAL A 57 -0.65 12.99 -13.71
C VAL A 57 0.79 13.19 -13.24
N PRO A 58 1.81 12.80 -14.02
CA PRO A 58 3.19 13.04 -13.65
C PRO A 58 3.47 14.53 -13.39
N GLY A 59 4.01 14.85 -12.22
CA GLY A 59 4.33 16.23 -11.82
C GLY A 59 3.18 16.99 -11.16
N SER A 60 1.98 16.41 -10.99
CA SER A 60 0.95 17.02 -10.14
C SER A 60 1.39 17.09 -8.69
N ALA A 61 0.85 18.07 -7.95
CA ALA A 61 1.29 18.38 -6.57
C ALA A 61 1.06 17.25 -5.56
N GLY A 62 0.20 16.27 -5.87
CA GLY A 62 -0.11 15.17 -4.97
C GLY A 62 -0.88 15.57 -3.72
N GLY A 63 -0.92 14.66 -2.77
CA GLY A 63 -1.37 14.91 -1.40
C GLY A 63 -2.88 15.00 -1.19
N VAL A 64 -3.71 14.71 -2.20
CA VAL A 64 -5.18 14.72 -2.05
C VAL A 64 -5.61 13.68 -1.01
N ALA A 65 -5.13 12.44 -1.15
CA ALA A 65 -5.47 11.37 -0.21
C ALA A 65 -4.97 11.69 1.21
N GLU A 66 -3.77 12.26 1.37
CA GLU A 66 -3.26 12.64 2.70
C GLU A 66 -4.12 13.72 3.36
N ARG A 67 -4.60 14.74 2.64
CA ARG A 67 -5.54 15.75 3.18
C ARG A 67 -6.87 15.12 3.60
N ILE A 68 -7.40 14.17 2.83
CA ILE A 68 -8.62 13.44 3.17
C ILE A 68 -8.42 12.66 4.49
N ILE A 69 -7.29 11.95 4.61
CA ILE A 69 -6.97 11.20 5.84
C ILE A 69 -6.80 12.13 7.02
N GLY A 70 -6.07 13.26 6.85
CA GLY A 70 -5.94 14.27 7.89
C GLY A 70 -7.29 14.76 8.40
N ARG A 71 -8.25 14.98 7.49
CA ARG A 71 -9.64 15.33 7.86
C ARG A 71 -10.37 14.17 8.55
N ALA A 72 -10.17 12.95 8.10
CA ALA A 72 -10.83 11.77 8.65
C ALA A 72 -10.41 11.47 10.09
N ILE A 73 -9.12 11.63 10.41
CA ILE A 73 -8.58 11.33 11.75
C ILE A 73 -8.73 12.49 12.74
N GLN A 74 -9.16 13.66 12.29
CA GLN A 74 -9.35 14.83 13.15
C GLN A 74 -10.33 14.51 14.29
N GLY A 75 -9.88 14.72 15.53
CA GLY A 75 -10.65 14.45 16.76
C GLY A 75 -10.57 12.99 17.24
N LEU A 76 -9.83 12.11 16.56
CA LEU A 76 -9.57 10.76 17.04
C LEU A 76 -8.28 10.71 17.88
N ASP A 77 -8.16 9.70 18.77
CA ASP A 77 -6.86 9.41 19.39
C ASP A 77 -5.88 8.93 18.32
N ARG A 78 -4.87 9.76 18.02
CA ARG A 78 -3.87 9.49 17.00
C ARG A 78 -3.12 8.17 17.21
N ARG A 79 -2.95 7.74 18.45
CA ARG A 79 -2.28 6.48 18.83
C ARG A 79 -3.07 5.23 18.45
N GLY A 80 -4.39 5.38 18.27
CA GLY A 80 -5.27 4.29 17.82
C GLY A 80 -5.28 4.07 16.31
N VAL A 81 -4.59 4.92 15.52
CA VAL A 81 -4.58 4.85 14.06
C VAL A 81 -3.14 4.76 13.56
N LEU A 82 -2.81 3.69 12.86
CA LEU A 82 -1.52 3.55 12.18
C LEU A 82 -1.59 4.20 10.79
N ILE A 83 -0.68 5.11 10.50
CA ILE A 83 -0.60 5.81 9.21
C ILE A 83 0.69 5.43 8.51
N ALA A 84 0.54 4.87 7.31
CA ALA A 84 1.64 4.67 6.38
C ALA A 84 1.54 5.67 5.24
N THR A 85 2.61 6.41 4.96
CA THR A 85 2.74 7.23 3.74
C THR A 85 4.06 6.96 3.04
N LYS A 86 4.24 7.51 1.83
CA LYS A 86 5.36 7.15 0.96
C LYS A 86 5.95 8.39 0.30
N LEU A 87 7.27 8.33 -0.01
CA LEU A 87 7.99 9.33 -0.79
C LEU A 87 8.67 8.70 -2.02
N GLY A 88 9.22 9.54 -2.87
CA GLY A 88 10.10 9.15 -3.95
C GLY A 88 9.50 9.30 -5.35
N MET A 89 8.18 9.13 -5.49
CA MET A 89 7.51 9.41 -6.76
C MET A 89 7.35 10.92 -6.97
N LYS A 90 7.52 11.38 -8.21
CA LYS A 90 7.49 12.82 -8.55
C LYS A 90 6.14 13.46 -8.18
N VAL A 91 6.16 14.56 -7.43
CA VAL A 91 4.99 15.32 -6.93
C VAL A 91 5.20 16.83 -7.07
N GLY A 92 5.54 17.32 -8.21
CA GLY A 92 5.85 18.73 -8.47
C GLY A 92 7.08 18.87 -9.36
N ASP A 93 7.69 20.04 -9.41
CA ASP A 93 8.75 20.37 -10.35
C ASP A 93 10.09 20.73 -9.67
N SER A 94 10.12 20.84 -8.35
CA SER A 94 11.37 21.07 -7.61
C SER A 94 12.22 19.79 -7.50
N PRO A 95 13.53 19.88 -7.33
CA PRO A 95 14.39 18.71 -7.14
C PRO A 95 13.97 17.82 -5.96
N GLU A 96 13.45 18.42 -4.88
CA GLU A 96 12.97 17.73 -3.69
C GLU A 96 11.61 17.04 -3.89
N ASP A 97 10.95 17.27 -5.02
CA ASP A 97 9.64 16.71 -5.33
C ASP A 97 9.71 15.29 -5.91
N ALA A 98 10.89 14.72 -6.03
CA ALA A 98 11.11 13.35 -6.51
C ALA A 98 12.33 12.72 -5.83
N GLY A 99 12.41 11.38 -5.92
CA GLY A 99 13.56 10.62 -5.44
C GLY A 99 13.68 10.56 -3.92
N THR A 100 14.85 10.10 -3.48
CA THR A 100 15.13 9.78 -2.08
C THR A 100 16.38 10.47 -1.52
N SER A 101 16.81 11.59 -2.13
CA SER A 101 17.89 12.42 -1.58
C SER A 101 17.53 12.90 -0.16
N ALA A 102 18.51 13.31 0.62
CA ALA A 102 18.28 13.79 1.98
C ALA A 102 17.27 14.95 1.99
N SER A 103 17.42 15.93 1.09
CA SER A 103 16.48 17.04 0.96
C SER A 103 15.07 16.58 0.59
N ALA A 104 14.95 15.61 -0.32
CA ALA A 104 13.67 15.04 -0.71
C ALA A 104 12.98 14.31 0.45
N VAL A 105 13.71 13.50 1.23
CA VAL A 105 13.19 12.80 2.42
C VAL A 105 12.59 13.81 3.40
N HIS A 106 13.34 14.85 3.78
CA HIS A 106 12.90 15.82 4.76
C HIS A 106 11.73 16.70 4.27
N THR A 107 11.79 17.17 3.02
CA THR A 107 10.79 18.06 2.45
C THR A 107 9.47 17.32 2.19
N GLN A 108 9.52 16.14 1.58
CA GLN A 108 8.31 15.37 1.28
C GLN A 108 7.63 14.90 2.57
N LEU A 109 8.40 14.47 3.60
CA LEU A 109 7.83 14.12 4.90
C LEU A 109 7.15 15.31 5.57
N SER A 110 7.80 16.49 5.60
CA SER A 110 7.24 17.68 6.22
C SER A 110 5.90 18.06 5.59
N ARG A 111 5.82 18.04 4.25
CA ARG A 111 4.57 18.29 3.52
C ARG A 111 3.51 17.21 3.77
N SER A 112 3.91 15.95 3.90
CA SER A 112 2.99 14.85 4.24
C SER A 112 2.40 15.02 5.64
N LEU A 113 3.22 15.34 6.64
CA LEU A 113 2.77 15.62 8.02
C LEU A 113 1.80 16.80 8.09
N GLU A 114 2.10 17.88 7.36
CA GLU A 114 1.19 19.04 7.25
C GLU A 114 -0.17 18.66 6.68
N ARG A 115 -0.20 17.90 5.56
CA ARG A 115 -1.45 17.45 4.92
C ARG A 115 -2.24 16.47 5.80
N LEU A 116 -1.54 15.58 6.50
CA LEU A 116 -2.11 14.62 7.45
C LEU A 116 -2.57 15.28 8.77
N GLY A 117 -2.09 16.49 9.09
CA GLY A 117 -2.40 17.17 10.34
C GLY A 117 -1.91 16.41 11.58
N THR A 118 -0.71 15.83 11.52
CA THR A 118 -0.11 15.02 12.58
C THR A 118 1.40 15.27 12.67
N ASP A 119 1.99 15.06 13.84
CA ASP A 119 3.42 15.27 14.07
C ASP A 119 4.29 14.09 13.64
N TYR A 120 3.69 12.92 13.40
CA TYR A 120 4.43 11.72 13.02
C TYR A 120 3.60 10.78 12.13
N VAL A 121 4.32 9.90 11.39
CA VAL A 121 3.75 8.73 10.72
C VAL A 121 4.30 7.45 11.34
N ASP A 122 3.51 6.38 11.30
CA ASP A 122 3.89 5.09 11.88
C ASP A 122 4.81 4.31 10.95
N LEU A 123 4.55 4.35 9.64
CA LEU A 123 5.42 3.80 8.60
C LEU A 123 5.67 4.82 7.50
N TYR A 124 6.94 5.03 7.15
CA TYR A 124 7.34 5.86 6.02
C TYR A 124 8.01 5.00 4.97
N TYR A 125 7.39 4.87 3.79
CA TYR A 125 7.90 3.98 2.75
C TYR A 125 8.75 4.72 1.72
N LEU A 126 9.90 4.16 1.39
CA LEU A 126 10.55 4.42 0.10
C LEU A 126 9.68 3.77 -0.98
N HIS A 127 8.96 4.58 -1.77
CA HIS A 127 7.91 4.10 -2.68
C HIS A 127 8.46 3.23 -3.81
N CYS A 128 9.68 3.52 -4.24
CA CYS A 128 10.45 2.75 -5.21
C CYS A 128 11.94 2.96 -4.98
N PRO A 129 12.80 2.06 -5.52
CA PRO A 129 14.25 2.28 -5.55
C PRO A 129 14.60 3.55 -6.31
N ASP A 130 15.58 4.29 -5.83
CA ASP A 130 16.17 5.45 -6.52
C ASP A 130 17.66 5.18 -6.76
N PRO A 131 18.03 4.74 -7.98
CA PRO A 131 19.43 4.46 -8.30
C PRO A 131 20.28 5.71 -8.48
N SER A 132 19.69 6.90 -8.50
CA SER A 132 20.41 8.17 -8.67
C SER A 132 20.99 8.72 -7.37
N VAL A 133 20.55 8.19 -6.22
CA VAL A 133 20.97 8.61 -4.89
C VAL A 133 21.70 7.47 -4.18
N PRO A 134 22.86 7.73 -3.56
CA PRO A 134 23.52 6.74 -2.72
C PRO A 134 22.61 6.27 -1.57
N LEU A 135 22.47 4.95 -1.37
CA LEU A 135 21.63 4.39 -0.30
C LEU A 135 21.98 4.94 1.08
N GLU A 136 23.27 5.16 1.34
CA GLU A 136 23.72 5.72 2.61
C GLU A 136 23.12 7.12 2.89
N GLU A 137 23.05 7.98 1.86
CA GLU A 137 22.42 9.30 2.00
C GLU A 137 20.94 9.18 2.39
N THR A 138 20.19 8.36 1.66
CA THR A 138 18.78 8.09 1.94
C THR A 138 18.59 7.53 3.34
N LEU A 139 19.39 6.53 3.73
CA LEU A 139 19.26 5.87 5.03
C LEU A 139 19.62 6.80 6.19
N ARG A 140 20.61 7.68 6.04
CA ARG A 140 20.96 8.70 7.05
C ARG A 140 19.81 9.71 7.22
N ALA A 141 19.21 10.17 6.14
CA ALA A 141 18.07 11.08 6.21
C ALA A 141 16.84 10.41 6.90
N ILE A 142 16.59 9.13 6.61
CA ILE A 142 15.55 8.37 7.32
C ILE A 142 15.89 8.23 8.82
N ASP A 143 17.13 7.91 9.17
CA ASP A 143 17.57 7.80 10.58
C ASP A 143 17.40 9.13 11.34
N GLU A 144 17.67 10.25 10.69
CA GLU A 144 17.39 11.58 11.28
C GLU A 144 15.90 11.77 11.58
N GLU A 145 15.00 11.36 10.68
CA GLU A 145 13.56 11.49 10.89
C GLU A 145 13.03 10.53 11.99
N LEU A 146 13.62 9.34 12.09
CA LEU A 146 13.36 8.40 13.20
C LEU A 146 13.79 9.00 14.53
N ARG A 147 15.00 9.58 14.61
CA ARG A 147 15.50 10.23 15.85
C ARG A 147 14.71 11.47 16.24
N ARG A 148 14.17 12.22 15.27
CA ARG A 148 13.28 13.36 15.51
C ARG A 148 11.87 12.94 15.96
N GLY A 149 11.55 11.63 15.88
CA GLY A 149 10.24 11.08 16.23
C GLY A 149 9.15 11.43 15.22
N ARG A 150 9.50 11.94 14.02
CA ARG A 150 8.54 12.22 12.94
C ARG A 150 8.17 10.98 12.13
N VAL A 151 9.00 9.95 12.16
CA VAL A 151 8.78 8.62 11.62
C VAL A 151 9.01 7.63 12.74
N ARG A 152 8.07 6.69 12.97
CA ARG A 152 8.29 5.64 13.97
C ARG A 152 9.11 4.49 13.38
N TYR A 153 8.77 4.06 12.18
CA TYR A 153 9.46 3.00 11.44
C TYR A 153 9.43 3.31 9.94
N TYR A 154 10.33 2.68 9.19
CA TYR A 154 10.27 2.81 7.73
C TYR A 154 10.19 1.45 7.04
N GLY A 155 9.76 1.48 5.79
CA GLY A 155 9.66 0.32 4.92
C GLY A 155 10.07 0.64 3.48
N VAL A 156 10.01 -0.38 2.64
CA VAL A 156 10.29 -0.27 1.20
C VAL A 156 9.12 -0.80 0.38
N SER A 157 8.89 -0.22 -0.79
CA SER A 157 7.87 -0.67 -1.74
C SER A 157 8.47 -0.78 -3.14
N ASN A 158 8.03 -1.74 -3.93
CA ASN A 158 8.50 -1.98 -5.30
C ASN A 158 10.00 -2.30 -5.41
N TYR A 159 10.60 -2.86 -4.38
CA TYR A 159 11.96 -3.37 -4.39
C TYR A 159 11.98 -4.83 -4.83
N SER A 160 12.93 -5.20 -5.68
CA SER A 160 13.26 -6.61 -5.91
C SER A 160 14.01 -7.20 -4.70
N ALA A 161 14.12 -8.53 -4.63
CA ALA A 161 14.90 -9.19 -3.59
C ALA A 161 16.37 -8.71 -3.57
N GLY A 162 17.00 -8.57 -4.73
CA GLY A 162 18.36 -8.05 -4.83
C GLY A 162 18.52 -6.61 -4.35
N GLN A 163 17.57 -5.73 -4.69
CA GLN A 163 17.58 -4.33 -4.23
C GLN A 163 17.36 -4.24 -2.71
N LEU A 164 16.46 -5.04 -2.15
CA LEU A 164 16.26 -5.10 -0.71
C LEU A 164 17.52 -5.63 0.00
N ALA A 165 18.14 -6.70 -0.52
CA ALA A 165 19.39 -7.24 0.03
C ALA A 165 20.52 -6.19 0.03
N THR A 166 20.65 -5.42 -1.06
CA THR A 166 21.64 -4.33 -1.16
C THR A 166 21.37 -3.23 -0.13
N LEU A 167 20.09 -2.85 0.08
CA LEU A 167 19.72 -1.85 1.08
C LEU A 167 20.02 -2.35 2.50
N LEU A 168 19.72 -3.61 2.81
CA LEU A 168 20.02 -4.22 4.11
C LEU A 168 21.53 -4.23 4.39
N ALA A 169 22.33 -4.62 3.39
CA ALA A 169 23.80 -4.61 3.52
C ALA A 169 24.32 -3.18 3.76
N ALA A 170 23.78 -2.17 3.06
CA ALA A 170 24.15 -0.77 3.26
C ALA A 170 23.77 -0.29 4.68
N ALA A 171 22.59 -0.66 5.17
CA ALA A 171 22.16 -0.33 6.53
C ALA A 171 23.11 -0.93 7.58
N ASP A 172 23.44 -2.21 7.46
CA ASP A 172 24.34 -2.93 8.40
C ASP A 172 25.75 -2.34 8.40
N GLN A 173 26.31 -2.12 7.21
CA GLN A 173 27.67 -1.58 7.07
C GLN A 173 27.82 -0.20 7.69
N ASN A 174 26.75 0.58 7.73
CA ASN A 174 26.77 1.95 8.26
C ASN A 174 26.14 2.05 9.66
N GLY A 175 25.70 0.95 10.26
CA GLY A 175 25.02 0.97 11.56
C GLY A 175 23.71 1.78 11.54
N LEU A 176 23.01 1.78 10.42
CA LEU A 176 21.77 2.50 10.20
C LEU A 176 20.56 1.58 10.38
N PRO A 177 19.37 2.13 10.69
CA PRO A 177 18.16 1.33 10.86
C PRO A 177 17.83 0.50 9.62
N ARG A 178 17.31 -0.72 9.84
CA ARG A 178 16.76 -1.57 8.78
C ARG A 178 15.27 -1.31 8.57
N PRO A 179 14.73 -1.53 7.35
CA PRO A 179 13.29 -1.45 7.11
C PRO A 179 12.57 -2.57 7.88
N VAL A 180 11.41 -2.25 8.45
CA VAL A 180 10.58 -3.22 9.18
C VAL A 180 9.50 -3.84 8.31
N ALA A 181 9.19 -3.25 7.16
CA ALA A 181 8.13 -3.68 6.27
C ALA A 181 8.53 -3.59 4.80
N CYS A 182 8.02 -4.53 4.00
CA CYS A 182 8.11 -4.56 2.54
C CYS A 182 6.70 -4.57 1.95
N GLN A 183 6.46 -3.71 0.96
CA GLN A 183 5.17 -3.54 0.30
C GLN A 183 5.27 -3.91 -1.19
N PRO A 184 5.21 -5.20 -1.56
CA PRO A 184 5.22 -5.64 -2.95
C PRO A 184 3.81 -5.73 -3.54
N PRO A 185 3.67 -5.72 -4.90
CA PRO A 185 2.46 -6.24 -5.53
C PRO A 185 2.39 -7.76 -5.35
N LEU A 186 1.22 -8.26 -4.90
CA LEU A 186 1.01 -9.70 -4.72
C LEU A 186 -0.46 -10.07 -4.92
N SER A 187 -0.73 -11.06 -5.75
CA SER A 187 -2.07 -11.61 -5.96
C SER A 187 -2.00 -12.98 -6.64
N LEU A 188 -3.13 -13.66 -6.78
CA LEU A 188 -3.24 -14.90 -7.56
C LEU A 188 -2.82 -14.77 -9.04
N LEU A 189 -2.82 -13.53 -9.57
CA LEU A 189 -2.36 -13.22 -10.94
C LEU A 189 -0.94 -12.66 -11.00
N LYS A 190 -0.32 -12.34 -9.86
CA LYS A 190 1.01 -11.75 -9.76
C LYS A 190 1.74 -12.33 -8.56
N GLN A 191 2.58 -13.34 -8.79
CA GLN A 191 3.15 -14.19 -7.76
C GLN A 191 4.69 -14.10 -7.68
N GLU A 192 5.32 -13.28 -8.51
CA GLU A 192 6.79 -13.21 -8.62
C GLU A 192 7.48 -12.90 -7.27
N ALA A 193 6.80 -12.17 -6.38
CA ALA A 193 7.34 -11.89 -5.05
C ALA A 193 7.52 -13.15 -4.19
N LEU A 194 6.81 -14.25 -4.48
CA LEU A 194 6.91 -15.50 -3.74
C LEU A 194 8.25 -16.21 -3.96
N GLU A 195 8.91 -15.99 -5.09
CA GLU A 195 10.09 -16.75 -5.50
C GLU A 195 11.31 -16.37 -4.65
N GLU A 196 11.60 -15.09 -4.50
CA GLU A 196 12.81 -14.60 -3.83
C GLU A 196 12.52 -13.56 -2.73
N LEU A 197 11.56 -12.63 -2.98
CA LEU A 197 11.35 -11.49 -2.09
C LEU A 197 10.73 -11.89 -0.75
N LEU A 198 9.66 -12.68 -0.74
CA LEU A 198 9.05 -13.15 0.51
C LEU A 198 9.98 -14.08 1.31
N PRO A 199 10.72 -15.04 0.69
CA PRO A 199 11.77 -15.79 1.39
C PRO A 199 12.83 -14.89 2.02
N LEU A 200 13.28 -13.83 1.33
CA LEU A 200 14.20 -12.84 1.90
C LEU A 200 13.57 -12.12 3.10
N CYS A 201 12.36 -11.57 2.95
CA CYS A 201 11.65 -10.89 4.03
C CYS A 201 11.50 -11.80 5.27
N ARG A 202 11.18 -13.08 5.06
CA ARG A 202 11.07 -14.06 6.14
C ARG A 202 12.41 -14.26 6.86
N ARG A 203 13.51 -14.42 6.14
CA ARG A 203 14.85 -14.59 6.70
C ARG A 203 15.32 -13.38 7.48
N GLU A 204 15.01 -12.19 6.98
CA GLU A 204 15.42 -10.92 7.57
C GLU A 204 14.41 -10.36 8.60
N ASN A 205 13.35 -11.12 8.91
CA ASN A 205 12.29 -10.74 9.86
C ASN A 205 11.62 -9.39 9.49
N ILE A 206 11.29 -9.20 8.21
CA ILE A 206 10.62 -8.03 7.65
C ILE A 206 9.17 -8.41 7.35
N ALA A 207 8.21 -7.62 7.84
CA ALA A 207 6.80 -7.82 7.54
C ALA A 207 6.49 -7.57 6.05
N VAL A 208 5.60 -8.36 5.48
CA VAL A 208 5.08 -8.11 4.12
C VAL A 208 3.65 -7.58 4.23
N ILE A 209 3.41 -6.42 3.59
CA ILE A 209 2.09 -5.76 3.52
C ILE A 209 1.78 -5.50 2.04
N PRO A 210 1.32 -6.52 1.30
CA PRO A 210 1.19 -6.44 -0.13
C PRO A 210 0.00 -5.60 -0.58
N TYR A 211 0.11 -5.07 -1.80
CA TYR A 211 -0.95 -4.35 -2.50
C TYR A 211 -1.37 -5.08 -3.79
N GLN A 212 -2.38 -4.58 -4.49
CA GLN A 212 -2.98 -5.20 -5.70
C GLN A 212 -3.62 -6.58 -5.47
N ILE A 213 -4.08 -6.86 -4.28
CA ILE A 213 -4.70 -8.14 -3.91
C ILE A 213 -5.79 -8.56 -4.90
N TYR A 214 -6.59 -7.60 -5.39
CA TYR A 214 -7.65 -7.84 -6.35
C TYR A 214 -7.30 -7.49 -7.80
N GLN A 215 -6.04 -7.11 -8.10
CA GLN A 215 -5.57 -6.74 -9.46
C GLN A 215 -6.54 -5.79 -10.20
N GLY A 216 -6.82 -4.63 -9.56
CA GLY A 216 -7.75 -3.66 -10.13
C GLY A 216 -9.20 -4.14 -10.20
N GLY A 217 -9.52 -5.22 -9.48
CA GLY A 217 -10.83 -5.84 -9.43
C GLY A 217 -10.99 -7.06 -10.34
N LEU A 218 -9.96 -7.50 -11.05
CA LEU A 218 -10.00 -8.74 -11.84
C LEU A 218 -10.36 -9.95 -10.98
N LEU A 219 -9.84 -10.02 -9.77
CA LEU A 219 -10.07 -11.11 -8.81
C LEU A 219 -11.33 -10.92 -7.96
N THR A 220 -12.35 -10.24 -8.48
CA THR A 220 -13.64 -10.06 -7.77
C THR A 220 -14.81 -10.77 -8.43
N GLY A 221 -14.56 -11.49 -9.54
CA GLY A 221 -15.59 -12.24 -10.29
C GLY A 221 -16.50 -11.37 -11.16
N LYS A 222 -16.27 -10.03 -11.21
CA LYS A 222 -17.12 -9.10 -11.97
C LYS A 222 -16.78 -8.97 -13.46
N TYR A 223 -15.58 -9.39 -13.86
CA TYR A 223 -15.14 -9.35 -15.27
C TYR A 223 -15.26 -10.74 -15.87
N ARG A 224 -16.11 -10.86 -16.89
CA ARG A 224 -16.38 -12.14 -17.55
C ARG A 224 -16.06 -12.06 -19.04
N ARG A 225 -15.67 -13.20 -19.61
CA ARG A 225 -15.37 -13.33 -21.03
C ARG A 225 -16.60 -12.96 -21.87
N GLY A 226 -16.41 -12.09 -22.86
CA GLY A 226 -17.47 -11.66 -23.77
C GLY A 226 -18.49 -10.67 -23.19
N GLU A 227 -18.40 -10.34 -21.91
CA GLU A 227 -19.29 -9.33 -21.29
C GLU A 227 -18.70 -7.90 -21.34
N ALA A 228 -19.58 -6.91 -21.35
CA ALA A 228 -19.21 -5.53 -21.25
C ALA A 228 -18.57 -5.21 -19.87
N MET A 229 -17.71 -4.18 -19.82
CA MET A 229 -17.13 -3.73 -18.56
C MET A 229 -18.20 -3.22 -17.61
N PRO A 230 -18.29 -3.72 -16.36
CA PRO A 230 -19.26 -3.22 -15.40
C PRO A 230 -19.06 -1.72 -15.14
N ALA A 231 -20.14 -0.96 -15.16
CA ALA A 231 -20.11 0.47 -14.83
C ALA A 231 -19.48 0.72 -13.44
N GLY A 232 -18.72 1.78 -13.26
CA GLY A 232 -18.01 2.09 -12.02
C GLY A 232 -16.83 1.17 -11.71
N SER A 233 -16.50 0.25 -12.61
CA SER A 233 -15.32 -0.61 -12.47
C SER A 233 -14.07 0.08 -13.01
N ARG A 234 -12.89 -0.31 -12.50
CA ARG A 234 -11.62 0.19 -13.04
C ARG A 234 -11.47 -0.09 -14.53
N GLY A 235 -11.99 -1.22 -15.01
CA GLY A 235 -11.96 -1.58 -16.43
C GLY A 235 -12.76 -0.62 -17.31
N ALA A 236 -13.83 -0.03 -16.79
CA ALA A 236 -14.62 0.97 -17.50
C ALA A 236 -14.02 2.39 -17.37
N GLU A 237 -13.51 2.73 -16.18
CA GLU A 237 -13.02 4.08 -15.86
C GLU A 237 -11.55 4.30 -16.29
N MET A 238 -10.69 3.30 -16.07
CA MET A 238 -9.25 3.37 -16.32
C MET A 238 -8.74 2.08 -16.98
N PRO A 239 -9.17 1.77 -18.20
CA PRO A 239 -8.86 0.48 -18.85
C PRO A 239 -7.36 0.22 -19.02
N GLY A 240 -6.55 1.27 -19.20
CA GLY A 240 -5.09 1.17 -19.30
C GLY A 240 -4.38 0.80 -17.99
N TRP A 241 -5.09 0.79 -16.86
CA TRP A 241 -4.54 0.39 -15.56
C TRP A 241 -4.82 -1.07 -15.21
N LEU A 242 -5.47 -1.81 -16.09
CA LEU A 242 -5.65 -3.25 -15.95
C LEU A 242 -4.63 -4.02 -16.81
N MET A 243 -4.39 -5.24 -16.43
CA MET A 243 -3.67 -6.19 -17.28
C MET A 243 -4.41 -6.38 -18.63
N ALA A 244 -3.66 -6.71 -19.68
CA ALA A 244 -4.25 -7.07 -20.98
C ALA A 244 -5.28 -8.19 -20.78
N ARG A 245 -6.47 -8.02 -21.37
CA ARG A 245 -7.61 -8.94 -21.22
C ARG A 245 -7.71 -9.82 -22.43
N ASP A 246 -6.76 -10.72 -22.53
CA ASP A 246 -6.71 -11.78 -23.54
C ASP A 246 -7.39 -13.07 -23.03
N ASP A 247 -7.47 -14.06 -23.89
CA ASP A 247 -8.05 -15.35 -23.55
C ASP A 247 -7.28 -16.04 -22.42
N ALA A 248 -5.96 -15.89 -22.37
CA ALA A 248 -5.12 -16.50 -21.34
C ALA A 248 -5.44 -15.94 -19.94
N LEU A 249 -5.73 -14.64 -19.83
CA LEU A 249 -6.19 -14.04 -18.58
C LEU A 249 -7.56 -14.59 -18.16
N TYR A 250 -8.52 -14.67 -19.10
CA TYR A 250 -9.85 -15.21 -18.79
C TYR A 250 -9.81 -16.67 -18.39
N ASP A 251 -8.97 -17.49 -19.03
CA ASP A 251 -8.76 -18.90 -18.63
C ASP A 251 -8.27 -18.99 -17.17
N LYS A 252 -7.32 -18.10 -16.76
CA LYS A 252 -6.85 -18.03 -15.38
C LYS A 252 -7.95 -17.58 -14.41
N LEU A 253 -8.74 -16.58 -14.78
CA LEU A 253 -9.85 -16.11 -13.94
C LEU A 253 -10.91 -17.19 -13.73
N GLU A 254 -11.27 -17.94 -14.79
CA GLU A 254 -12.20 -19.05 -14.72
C GLU A 254 -11.67 -20.20 -13.85
N GLU A 255 -10.36 -20.48 -13.91
CA GLU A 255 -9.72 -21.45 -13.02
C GLU A 255 -9.75 -21.00 -11.55
N ILE A 256 -9.40 -19.74 -11.29
CA ILE A 256 -9.45 -19.16 -9.93
C ILE A 256 -10.89 -19.18 -9.40
N GLN A 257 -11.90 -18.90 -10.25
CA GLN A 257 -13.30 -18.99 -9.86
C GLN A 257 -13.67 -20.42 -9.45
N ARG A 258 -13.29 -21.44 -10.24
CA ARG A 258 -13.52 -22.86 -9.88
C ARG A 258 -12.86 -23.22 -8.54
N GLN A 259 -11.65 -22.72 -8.28
CA GLN A 259 -10.96 -22.96 -7.01
C GLN A 259 -11.67 -22.28 -5.83
N ALA A 260 -12.21 -21.09 -6.03
CA ALA A 260 -13.02 -20.39 -5.03
C ALA A 260 -14.33 -21.13 -4.75
N ASP A 261 -15.05 -21.54 -5.80
CA ASP A 261 -16.32 -22.28 -5.70
C ASP A 261 -16.14 -23.61 -4.97
N ALA A 262 -15.06 -24.36 -5.26
CA ALA A 262 -14.70 -25.60 -4.57
C ALA A 262 -14.46 -25.41 -3.05
N ARG A 263 -14.19 -24.17 -2.61
CA ARG A 263 -14.03 -23.79 -1.19
C ARG A 263 -15.28 -23.12 -0.60
N GLY A 264 -16.35 -23.02 -1.39
CA GLY A 264 -17.58 -22.32 -0.98
C GLY A 264 -17.39 -20.81 -0.79
N MET A 265 -16.42 -20.19 -1.47
CA MET A 265 -16.06 -18.79 -1.33
C MET A 265 -16.35 -18.00 -2.61
N SER A 266 -16.57 -16.69 -2.48
CA SER A 266 -16.45 -15.80 -3.62
C SER A 266 -14.99 -15.69 -4.06
N MET A 267 -14.75 -15.37 -5.34
CA MET A 267 -13.38 -15.14 -5.87
C MET A 267 -12.63 -14.08 -5.07
N SER A 268 -13.30 -13.00 -4.65
CA SER A 268 -12.67 -11.94 -3.85
C SER A 268 -12.26 -12.41 -2.45
N HIS A 269 -13.08 -13.21 -1.79
CA HIS A 269 -12.72 -13.78 -0.49
C HIS A 269 -11.56 -14.76 -0.62
N TYR A 270 -11.58 -15.61 -1.65
CA TYR A 270 -10.50 -16.53 -1.93
C TYR A 270 -9.18 -15.80 -2.21
N ALA A 271 -9.20 -14.75 -3.04
CA ALA A 271 -8.00 -13.97 -3.37
C ALA A 271 -7.40 -13.27 -2.13
N LEU A 272 -8.25 -12.72 -1.26
CA LEU A 272 -7.77 -12.07 -0.02
C LEU A 272 -7.19 -13.09 0.96
N ARG A 273 -7.88 -14.19 1.21
CA ARG A 273 -7.39 -15.26 2.09
C ARG A 273 -6.07 -15.83 1.58
N TRP A 274 -6.00 -16.15 0.29
CA TRP A 274 -4.78 -16.63 -0.33
C TRP A 274 -3.58 -15.70 -0.08
N ALA A 275 -3.78 -14.38 -0.21
CA ALA A 275 -2.71 -13.43 0.04
C ALA A 275 -2.31 -13.35 1.52
N LEU A 276 -3.28 -13.41 2.44
CA LEU A 276 -3.03 -13.38 3.89
C LEU A 276 -2.39 -14.69 4.41
N GLU A 277 -2.56 -15.80 3.71
CA GLU A 277 -1.95 -17.09 4.05
C GLU A 277 -0.49 -17.20 3.61
N GLN A 278 0.02 -16.23 2.82
CA GLN A 278 1.42 -16.27 2.40
C GLN A 278 2.35 -15.99 3.59
N PRO A 279 3.51 -16.68 3.66
CA PRO A 279 4.47 -16.46 4.74
C PRO A 279 4.87 -14.98 4.86
N THR A 280 4.99 -14.49 6.09
CA THR A 280 5.38 -13.11 6.42
C THR A 280 4.36 -12.01 6.09
N VAL A 281 3.26 -12.31 5.41
CA VAL A 281 2.17 -11.36 5.20
C VAL A 281 1.44 -11.12 6.52
N VAL A 282 1.51 -9.89 7.02
CA VAL A 282 0.88 -9.50 8.29
C VAL A 282 -0.41 -8.72 8.08
N SER A 283 -0.58 -8.11 6.91
CA SER A 283 -1.78 -7.35 6.52
C SER A 283 -1.82 -7.26 4.99
N ALA A 284 -3.01 -7.08 4.42
CA ALA A 284 -3.20 -6.90 2.98
C ALA A 284 -3.84 -5.53 2.70
N ILE A 285 -3.25 -4.76 1.77
CA ILE A 285 -3.80 -3.44 1.40
C ILE A 285 -4.99 -3.64 0.47
N VAL A 286 -6.16 -3.22 0.94
CA VAL A 286 -7.41 -3.28 0.21
C VAL A 286 -7.88 -1.86 -0.12
N GLY A 287 -7.82 -1.51 -1.42
CA GLY A 287 -8.41 -0.28 -1.94
C GLY A 287 -9.91 -0.44 -2.13
N VAL A 288 -10.67 0.53 -1.65
CA VAL A 288 -12.14 0.50 -1.65
C VAL A 288 -12.72 1.80 -2.20
N LYS A 289 -13.95 1.72 -2.72
CA LYS A 289 -14.75 2.88 -3.20
C LYS A 289 -16.05 3.05 -2.41
N ARG A 290 -16.47 2.05 -1.61
CA ARG A 290 -17.73 2.04 -0.85
C ARG A 290 -17.66 1.07 0.30
N ARG A 291 -18.58 1.25 1.29
CA ARG A 291 -18.58 0.51 2.56
C ARG A 291 -18.75 -1.00 2.37
N GLU A 292 -19.60 -1.44 1.43
CA GLU A 292 -19.83 -2.87 1.17
C GLU A 292 -18.55 -3.62 0.76
N GLN A 293 -17.56 -2.92 0.22
CA GLN A 293 -16.27 -3.54 -0.10
C GLN A 293 -15.42 -3.76 1.16
N ILE A 294 -15.54 -2.88 2.17
CA ILE A 294 -14.93 -3.08 3.49
C ILE A 294 -15.60 -4.28 4.18
N ASP A 295 -16.95 -4.30 4.20
CA ASP A 295 -17.71 -5.38 4.82
C ASP A 295 -17.39 -6.73 4.18
N SER A 296 -17.34 -6.77 2.86
CA SER A 296 -16.96 -7.98 2.11
C SER A 296 -15.53 -8.43 2.43
N ALA A 297 -14.58 -7.51 2.53
CA ALA A 297 -13.19 -7.86 2.88
C ALA A 297 -13.08 -8.39 4.32
N LEU A 298 -13.81 -7.79 5.27
CA LEU A 298 -13.87 -8.27 6.66
C LEU A 298 -14.57 -9.63 6.76
N ALA A 299 -15.66 -9.85 6.00
CA ALA A 299 -16.33 -11.15 5.95
C ALA A 299 -15.44 -12.27 5.41
N ALA A 300 -14.45 -11.94 4.57
CA ALA A 300 -13.47 -12.92 4.12
C ALA A 300 -12.57 -13.46 5.25
N LEU A 301 -12.48 -12.79 6.40
CA LEU A 301 -11.66 -13.20 7.55
C LEU A 301 -12.40 -14.16 8.50
N ALA A 302 -13.71 -14.23 8.41
CA ALA A 302 -14.56 -15.18 9.15
C ALA A 302 -14.47 -16.56 8.51
#